data_ea62c2a437b51af151e5139466849111
#
_entry.id   ea62c2a437b51af151e5139466849111
#
_cell.length_a   1.000
_cell.length_b   1.000
_cell.length_c   1.000
_cell.angle_alpha   90.00
_cell.angle_beta   90.00
_cell.angle_gamma   90.00
#
_symmetry.space_group_name_H-M   'P 1'
#
loop_
_entity.id
_entity.type
_entity.pdbx_description
1 polymer ?
#
loop_
_entity_poly.entity_id
_entity_poly.type
_entity_poly.pdbx_seq_one_letter_code
_entity_poly.pdbx_strand_id
1 'polypeptide(L)'
;LRTAREIQGYRKKLTENSAAAVKLEQQEAALAPWLKLDIPMNFSGTAKAAVLVGSIDGNITLDQVYSQLEADAPQLEAFDIREISNDAGKLSLVVVCLKAQAQELEEALRMQGFARPAQLVSEVPAQELENLKNEVVRIQEESEQIREQIRALHDRKSSLQLLSDYFRIRAQKYEVLGQLRQSESTFFVTGYL
;
A
#
# COMPACT_ATOMS: atom_id res chain seq x y z
N LEU A 1 -20.36 -28.14 -9.09
CA LEU A 1 -19.77 -27.61 -7.82
C LEU A 1 -18.25 -27.42 -7.89
N ARG A 2 -17.47 -28.34 -8.50
CA ARG A 2 -16.02 -28.22 -8.60
C ARG A 2 -15.61 -26.96 -9.38
N THR A 3 -16.14 -26.79 -10.58
CA THR A 3 -15.86 -25.63 -11.45
C THR A 3 -16.27 -24.30 -10.81
N ALA A 4 -17.38 -24.26 -10.05
CA ALA A 4 -17.79 -23.06 -9.33
C ALA A 4 -16.77 -22.69 -8.23
N ARG A 5 -16.23 -23.67 -7.51
CA ARG A 5 -15.18 -23.43 -6.52
C ARG A 5 -13.86 -22.98 -7.16
N GLU A 6 -13.49 -23.51 -8.31
CA GLU A 6 -12.32 -23.07 -9.10
C GLU A 6 -12.45 -21.61 -9.48
N ILE A 7 -13.60 -21.19 -10.02
CA ILE A 7 -13.86 -19.80 -10.41
C ILE A 7 -13.85 -18.87 -9.18
N GLN A 8 -14.41 -19.30 -8.05
CA GLN A 8 -14.32 -18.53 -6.80
C GLN A 8 -12.87 -18.36 -6.33
N GLY A 9 -12.04 -19.42 -6.46
CA GLY A 9 -10.60 -19.34 -6.19
C GLY A 9 -9.89 -18.34 -7.09
N TYR A 10 -10.15 -18.37 -8.39
CA TYR A 10 -9.60 -17.42 -9.35
C TYR A 10 -10.03 -15.97 -9.05
N ARG A 11 -11.31 -15.76 -8.75
CA ARG A 11 -11.81 -14.43 -8.37
C ARG A 11 -11.12 -13.90 -7.11
N LYS A 12 -10.94 -14.76 -6.11
CA LYS A 12 -10.24 -14.38 -4.87
C LYS A 12 -8.80 -13.96 -5.17
N LYS A 13 -8.06 -14.74 -5.95
CA LYS A 13 -6.70 -14.41 -6.38
C LYS A 13 -6.62 -13.10 -7.16
N LEU A 14 -7.53 -12.86 -8.10
CA LEU A 14 -7.57 -11.59 -8.85
C LEU A 14 -7.81 -10.39 -7.93
N THR A 15 -8.66 -10.55 -6.90
CA THR A 15 -8.90 -9.48 -5.90
C THR A 15 -7.65 -9.25 -5.04
N GLU A 16 -6.97 -10.32 -4.62
CA GLU A 16 -5.71 -10.24 -3.87
C GLU A 16 -4.61 -9.58 -4.70
N ASN A 17 -4.45 -9.97 -5.96
CA ASN A 17 -3.50 -9.38 -6.90
C ASN A 17 -3.78 -7.90 -7.15
N SER A 18 -5.05 -7.52 -7.30
CA SER A 18 -5.44 -6.11 -7.46
C SER A 18 -5.10 -5.29 -6.23
N ALA A 19 -5.36 -5.80 -5.03
CA ALA A 19 -5.01 -5.13 -3.78
C ALA A 19 -3.49 -5.03 -3.60
N ALA A 20 -2.74 -6.07 -3.97
CA ALA A 20 -1.28 -6.07 -3.94
C ALA A 20 -0.70 -5.03 -4.91
N ALA A 21 -1.23 -4.94 -6.15
CA ALA A 21 -0.79 -3.96 -7.13
C ALA A 21 -0.99 -2.51 -6.63
N VAL A 22 -2.16 -2.20 -6.07
CA VAL A 22 -2.41 -0.86 -5.49
C VAL A 22 -1.43 -0.54 -4.36
N LYS A 23 -1.12 -1.52 -3.51
CA LYS A 23 -0.14 -1.35 -2.43
C LYS A 23 1.26 -1.06 -2.98
N LEU A 24 1.69 -1.78 -4.02
CA LEU A 24 2.99 -1.55 -4.67
C LEU A 24 3.06 -0.18 -5.35
N GLU A 25 1.99 0.27 -6.01
CA GLU A 25 1.90 1.61 -6.58
C GLU A 25 2.01 2.70 -5.51
N GLN A 26 1.40 2.50 -4.35
CA GLN A 26 1.56 3.42 -3.21
C GLN A 26 3.00 3.46 -2.68
N GLN A 27 3.68 2.31 -2.63
CA GLN A 27 5.08 2.23 -2.24
C GLN A 27 5.99 2.91 -3.27
N GLU A 28 5.73 2.72 -4.57
CA GLU A 28 6.43 3.41 -5.65
C GLU A 28 6.27 4.93 -5.54
N ALA A 29 5.06 5.42 -5.33
CA ALA A 29 4.78 6.85 -5.14
C ALA A 29 5.49 7.42 -3.90
N ALA A 30 5.60 6.64 -2.81
CA ALA A 30 6.31 7.04 -1.61
C ALA A 30 7.83 7.11 -1.79
N LEU A 31 8.40 6.33 -2.73
CA LEU A 31 9.82 6.34 -3.06
C LEU A 31 10.20 7.44 -4.05
N ALA A 32 9.26 7.96 -4.84
CA ALA A 32 9.53 8.95 -5.89
C ALA A 32 10.37 10.15 -5.42
N PRO A 33 10.13 10.78 -4.26
CA PRO A 33 10.94 11.91 -3.77
C PRO A 33 12.39 11.53 -3.44
N TRP A 34 12.67 10.24 -3.21
CA TRP A 34 13.94 9.73 -2.70
C TRP A 34 14.84 9.14 -3.79
N LEU A 35 14.46 9.14 -5.06
CA LEU A 35 15.19 8.48 -6.15
C LEU A 35 16.62 8.99 -6.37
N LYS A 36 16.92 10.22 -5.94
CA LYS A 36 18.27 10.80 -6.01
C LYS A 36 19.14 10.43 -4.82
N LEU A 37 18.62 9.65 -3.87
CA LEU A 37 19.35 9.22 -2.69
C LEU A 37 20.22 8.00 -3.03
N ASP A 38 21.54 8.13 -2.87
CA ASP A 38 22.53 7.09 -3.20
C ASP A 38 22.80 6.11 -2.04
N ILE A 39 22.11 6.27 -0.91
CA ILE A 39 22.25 5.44 0.29
C ILE A 39 20.90 4.81 0.65
N PRO A 40 20.90 3.67 1.36
CA PRO A 40 19.69 3.11 1.93
C PRO A 40 18.99 4.09 2.88
N MET A 41 17.67 4.17 2.82
CA MET A 41 16.90 5.09 3.68
C MET A 41 16.99 4.75 5.16
N ASN A 42 17.26 3.49 5.50
CA ASN A 42 17.47 3.03 6.88
C ASN A 42 18.90 3.22 7.37
N PHE A 43 19.78 3.81 6.57
CA PHE A 43 21.16 4.07 6.97
C PHE A 43 21.18 5.14 8.06
N SER A 44 21.55 4.74 9.28
CA SER A 44 21.57 5.63 10.44
C SER A 44 22.90 6.33 10.67
N GLY A 45 23.89 6.08 9.82
CA GLY A 45 25.20 6.70 9.91
C GLY A 45 26.33 5.75 10.29
N THR A 46 27.39 6.27 10.88
CA THR A 46 28.63 5.57 11.27
C THR A 46 28.82 5.59 12.80
N ALA A 47 29.99 5.18 13.27
CA ALA A 47 30.33 5.24 14.70
C ALA A 47 30.34 6.68 15.25
N LYS A 48 30.68 7.70 14.44
CA LYS A 48 30.83 9.09 14.87
C LYS A 48 29.80 10.04 14.25
N ALA A 49 29.24 9.71 13.09
CA ALA A 49 28.26 10.52 12.37
C ALA A 49 26.91 9.83 12.36
N ALA A 50 25.85 10.60 12.52
CA ALA A 50 24.46 10.17 12.34
C ALA A 50 23.92 10.72 11.01
N VAL A 51 23.01 9.96 10.39
CA VAL A 51 22.30 10.35 9.18
C VAL A 51 20.81 10.33 9.48
N LEU A 52 20.16 11.47 9.23
CA LEU A 52 18.72 11.61 9.37
C LEU A 52 18.13 11.80 7.97
N VAL A 53 17.15 10.98 7.62
CA VAL A 53 16.41 11.06 6.36
C VAL A 53 14.99 11.48 6.70
N GLY A 54 14.48 12.52 6.03
CA GLY A 54 13.12 12.99 6.30
C GLY A 54 12.70 14.11 5.36
N SER A 55 11.49 14.61 5.57
CA SER A 55 10.92 15.67 4.78
C SER A 55 10.27 16.73 5.65
N ILE A 56 10.23 17.95 5.14
CA ILE A 56 9.53 19.09 5.73
C ILE A 56 8.40 19.48 4.77
N ASP A 57 7.17 19.57 5.27
CA ASP A 57 6.02 20.03 4.50
C ASP A 57 5.96 21.55 4.53
N GLY A 58 5.69 22.16 3.36
CA GLY A 58 5.63 23.60 3.15
C GLY A 58 6.56 24.06 2.03
N ASN A 59 6.32 25.26 1.51
CA ASN A 59 7.21 25.87 0.51
C ASN A 59 8.45 26.47 1.19
N ILE A 60 9.20 25.63 1.88
CA ILE A 60 10.41 26.00 2.62
C ILE A 60 11.61 25.71 1.75
N THR A 61 12.58 26.63 1.70
CA THR A 61 13.85 26.44 1.00
C THR A 61 14.92 25.93 1.96
N LEU A 62 15.95 25.29 1.40
CA LEU A 62 17.09 24.80 2.18
C LEU A 62 17.74 25.93 3.02
N ASP A 63 17.88 27.15 2.43
CA ASP A 63 18.46 28.32 3.13
C ASP A 63 17.61 28.74 4.33
N GLN A 64 16.30 28.63 4.23
CA GLN A 64 15.40 28.93 5.37
C GLN A 64 15.55 27.90 6.48
N VAL A 65 15.71 26.61 6.15
CA VAL A 65 15.96 25.56 7.13
C VAL A 65 17.28 25.82 7.87
N TYR A 66 18.34 26.18 7.15
CA TYR A 66 19.63 26.55 7.77
C TYR A 66 19.49 27.75 8.70
N SER A 67 18.87 28.84 8.22
CA SER A 67 18.70 30.07 9.03
C SER A 67 17.90 29.86 10.29
N GLN A 68 16.87 29.02 10.24
CA GLN A 68 16.07 28.66 11.40
C GLN A 68 16.84 27.77 12.37
N LEU A 69 17.62 26.80 11.89
CA LEU A 69 18.44 25.96 12.74
C LEU A 69 19.54 26.76 13.47
N GLU A 70 20.17 27.72 12.79
CA GLU A 70 21.17 28.61 13.40
C GLU A 70 20.55 29.48 14.52
N ALA A 71 19.27 29.88 14.35
CA ALA A 71 18.56 30.66 15.34
C ALA A 71 18.08 29.81 16.55
N ASP A 72 17.55 28.62 16.27
CA ASP A 72 16.91 27.75 17.27
C ASP A 72 17.93 26.90 18.04
N ALA A 73 19.07 26.56 17.44
CA ALA A 73 20.07 25.67 18.02
C ALA A 73 21.52 26.10 17.68
N PRO A 74 21.96 27.30 18.16
CA PRO A 74 23.27 27.86 17.85
C PRO A 74 24.45 27.03 18.37
N GLN A 75 24.21 26.06 19.24
CA GLN A 75 25.23 25.12 19.76
C GLN A 75 25.55 23.97 18.82
N LEU A 76 24.80 23.80 17.74
CA LEU A 76 25.07 22.76 16.74
C LEU A 76 26.18 23.21 15.79
N GLU A 77 27.38 22.66 15.96
CA GLU A 77 28.57 23.15 15.25
C GLU A 77 28.86 22.37 13.93
N ALA A 78 28.40 21.13 13.81
CA ALA A 78 28.78 20.27 12.70
C ALA A 78 27.59 19.46 12.15
N PHE A 79 26.86 20.07 11.23
CA PHE A 79 25.83 19.40 10.46
C PHE A 79 25.90 19.84 8.99
N ASP A 80 25.47 18.98 8.12
CA ASP A 80 25.30 19.26 6.67
C ASP A 80 23.93 18.76 6.23
N ILE A 81 23.20 19.59 5.47
CA ILE A 81 21.88 19.27 4.96
C ILE A 81 21.94 19.21 3.44
N ARG A 82 21.50 18.09 2.88
CA ARG A 82 21.42 17.90 1.44
C ARG A 82 19.96 17.78 1.02
N GLU A 83 19.55 18.63 0.11
CA GLU A 83 18.27 18.53 -0.58
C GLU A 83 18.30 17.35 -1.54
N ILE A 84 17.31 16.47 -1.45
CA ILE A 84 17.10 15.34 -2.36
C ILE A 84 16.06 15.69 -3.41
N SER A 85 14.94 16.25 -2.99
CA SER A 85 13.89 16.75 -3.89
C SER A 85 13.09 17.86 -3.20
N ASN A 86 12.54 18.76 -4.01
CA ASN A 86 11.61 19.77 -3.55
C ASN A 86 10.42 19.80 -4.52
N ASP A 87 9.46 18.91 -4.26
CA ASP A 87 8.31 18.69 -5.14
C ASP A 87 7.00 18.89 -4.37
N ALA A 88 6.04 19.52 -5.02
CA ALA A 88 4.67 19.71 -4.51
C ALA A 88 4.59 20.34 -3.10
N GLY A 89 5.54 21.22 -2.76
CA GLY A 89 5.58 21.86 -1.43
C GLY A 89 6.09 20.93 -0.33
N LYS A 90 6.84 19.90 -0.68
CA LYS A 90 7.50 18.99 0.25
C LYS A 90 8.99 18.95 -0.05
N LEU A 91 9.79 19.39 0.92
CA LEU A 91 11.24 19.35 0.86
C LEU A 91 11.74 18.03 1.46
N SER A 92 12.29 17.15 0.63
CA SER A 92 12.93 15.90 1.07
C SER A 92 14.43 16.14 1.25
N LEU A 93 14.95 15.81 2.41
CA LEU A 93 16.33 16.12 2.77
C LEU A 93 17.01 14.99 3.54
N VAL A 94 18.33 15.00 3.46
CA VAL A 94 19.22 14.16 4.27
C VAL A 94 20.11 15.08 5.08
N VAL A 95 20.19 14.79 6.37
CA VAL A 95 21.03 15.55 7.29
C VAL A 95 22.09 14.64 7.85
N VAL A 96 23.33 15.10 7.79
CA VAL A 96 24.49 14.43 8.38
C VAL A 96 24.96 15.28 9.54
N CYS A 97 25.15 14.70 10.72
CA CYS A 97 25.63 15.40 11.91
C CYS A 97 26.51 14.51 12.78
N LEU A 98 27.12 15.10 13.79
CA LEU A 98 27.78 14.33 14.83
C LEU A 98 26.78 13.51 15.63
N LYS A 99 27.10 12.26 15.90
CA LYS A 99 26.20 11.34 16.63
C LYS A 99 25.82 11.86 18.04
N ALA A 100 26.72 12.58 18.67
CA ALA A 100 26.46 13.19 19.97
C ALA A 100 25.39 14.29 19.93
N GLN A 101 25.21 14.94 18.80
CA GLN A 101 24.26 16.05 18.59
C GLN A 101 23.01 15.64 17.81
N ALA A 102 22.92 14.37 17.39
CA ALA A 102 21.84 13.89 16.51
C ALA A 102 20.44 14.06 17.11
N GLN A 103 20.28 13.83 18.39
CA GLN A 103 19.00 13.96 19.06
C GLN A 103 18.54 15.41 19.12
N GLU A 104 19.45 16.32 19.49
CA GLU A 104 19.17 17.75 19.60
C GLU A 104 18.84 18.35 18.22
N LEU A 105 19.60 17.97 17.19
CA LEU A 105 19.33 18.36 15.81
C LEU A 105 17.98 17.83 15.32
N GLU A 106 17.66 16.58 15.62
CA GLU A 106 16.35 16.01 15.23
C GLU A 106 15.19 16.73 15.92
N GLU A 107 15.34 17.12 17.19
CA GLU A 107 14.33 17.89 17.91
C GLU A 107 14.16 19.29 17.31
N ALA A 108 15.24 19.99 16.99
CA ALA A 108 15.19 21.28 16.31
C ALA A 108 14.53 21.18 14.92
N LEU A 109 14.87 20.17 14.14
CA LEU A 109 14.23 19.93 12.84
C LEU A 109 12.74 19.60 12.97
N ARG A 110 12.34 18.85 13.98
CA ARG A 110 10.92 18.53 14.25
C ARG A 110 10.10 19.79 14.55
N MET A 111 10.68 20.77 15.24
CA MET A 111 10.01 22.06 15.47
C MET A 111 9.71 22.79 14.17
N GLN A 112 10.52 22.55 13.13
CA GLN A 112 10.31 23.07 11.77
C GLN A 112 9.39 22.20 10.89
N GLY A 113 8.80 21.14 11.45
CA GLY A 113 7.91 20.23 10.75
C GLY A 113 8.62 19.04 10.08
N PHE A 114 9.86 18.75 10.43
CA PHE A 114 10.57 17.57 9.92
C PHE A 114 9.89 16.28 10.38
N ALA A 115 9.58 15.43 9.41
CA ALA A 115 9.01 14.11 9.62
C ALA A 115 9.86 13.03 8.93
N ARG A 116 10.09 11.94 9.63
CA ARG A 116 10.74 10.76 9.02
C ARG A 116 9.77 10.05 8.08
N PRO A 117 10.24 9.45 6.98
CA PRO A 117 9.40 8.66 6.10
C PRO A 117 8.71 7.52 6.86
N ALA A 118 7.45 7.25 6.53
CA ALA A 118 6.69 6.17 7.15
C ALA A 118 7.27 4.78 6.83
N GLN A 119 7.94 4.64 5.69
CA GLN A 119 8.64 3.41 5.28
C GLN A 119 10.10 3.73 5.01
N LEU A 120 10.98 2.99 5.67
CA LEU A 120 12.43 3.03 5.46
C LEU A 120 12.81 1.78 4.68
N VAL A 121 13.32 1.95 3.47
CA VAL A 121 13.81 0.84 2.65
C VAL A 121 15.27 0.56 2.98
N SER A 122 15.62 -0.73 2.95
CA SER A 122 16.97 -1.21 3.25
C SER A 122 17.92 -1.18 2.05
N GLU A 123 17.37 -0.99 0.87
CA GLU A 123 18.12 -0.83 -0.38
C GLU A 123 18.14 0.63 -0.81
N VAL A 124 18.97 0.94 -1.79
CA VAL A 124 18.97 2.26 -2.44
C VAL A 124 17.61 2.47 -3.11
N PRO A 125 16.92 3.61 -2.92
CA PRO A 125 15.57 3.82 -3.43
C PRO A 125 15.39 3.56 -4.93
N ALA A 126 16.38 3.85 -5.75
CA ALA A 126 16.35 3.56 -7.17
C ALA A 126 16.31 2.06 -7.47
N GLN A 127 17.02 1.24 -6.70
CA GLN A 127 17.02 -0.22 -6.84
C GLN A 127 15.73 -0.84 -6.32
N GLU A 128 15.24 -0.33 -5.19
CA GLU A 128 13.94 -0.77 -4.66
C GLU A 128 12.79 -0.46 -5.62
N LEU A 129 12.82 0.71 -6.28
CA LEU A 129 11.84 1.04 -7.31
C LEU A 129 11.83 0.03 -8.46
N GLU A 130 13.01 -0.42 -8.91
CA GLU A 130 13.10 -1.43 -9.96
C GLU A 130 12.52 -2.77 -9.49
N ASN A 131 12.80 -3.16 -8.25
CA ASN A 131 12.23 -4.37 -7.63
C ASN A 131 10.69 -4.29 -7.57
N LEU A 132 10.13 -3.16 -7.14
CA LEU A 132 8.69 -2.95 -7.08
C LEU A 132 8.05 -3.02 -8.47
N LYS A 133 8.66 -2.42 -9.49
CA LYS A 133 8.17 -2.49 -10.88
C LYS A 133 8.16 -3.92 -11.41
N ASN A 134 9.22 -4.67 -11.16
CA ASN A 134 9.29 -6.08 -11.55
C ASN A 134 8.20 -6.92 -10.86
N GLU A 135 7.91 -6.63 -9.58
CA GLU A 135 6.85 -7.30 -8.85
C GLU A 135 5.45 -6.95 -9.40
N VAL A 136 5.21 -5.69 -9.78
CA VAL A 136 3.96 -5.27 -10.43
C VAL A 136 3.75 -6.02 -11.75
N VAL A 137 4.80 -6.12 -12.58
CA VAL A 137 4.73 -6.88 -13.84
C VAL A 137 4.40 -8.34 -13.58
N ARG A 138 5.04 -8.98 -12.61
CA ARG A 138 4.76 -10.37 -12.23
C ARG A 138 3.30 -10.58 -11.81
N ILE A 139 2.75 -9.69 -10.99
CA ILE A 139 1.35 -9.75 -10.54
C ILE A 139 0.38 -9.54 -11.71
N GLN A 140 0.73 -8.67 -12.66
CA GLN A 140 -0.07 -8.45 -13.87
C GLN A 140 -0.08 -9.68 -14.77
N GLU A 141 1.06 -10.32 -14.99
CA GLU A 141 1.18 -11.56 -15.76
C GLU A 141 0.38 -12.70 -15.11
N GLU A 142 0.51 -12.89 -13.78
CA GLU A 142 -0.28 -13.88 -13.04
C GLU A 142 -1.79 -13.61 -13.20
N SER A 143 -2.20 -12.36 -13.12
CA SER A 143 -3.59 -11.96 -13.28
C SER A 143 -4.12 -12.27 -14.68
N GLU A 144 -3.32 -12.06 -15.72
CA GLU A 144 -3.73 -12.39 -17.09
C GLU A 144 -3.81 -13.89 -17.31
N GLN A 145 -2.88 -14.67 -16.76
CA GLN A 145 -2.96 -16.13 -16.81
C GLN A 145 -4.26 -16.65 -16.12
N ILE A 146 -4.62 -16.07 -14.98
CA ILE A 146 -5.87 -16.42 -14.29
C ILE A 146 -7.09 -16.05 -15.16
N ARG A 147 -7.08 -14.89 -15.83
CA ARG A 147 -8.16 -14.50 -16.76
C ARG A 147 -8.29 -15.46 -17.93
N GLU A 148 -7.17 -15.92 -18.47
CA GLU A 148 -7.17 -16.93 -19.53
C GLU A 148 -7.75 -18.28 -19.06
N GLN A 149 -7.40 -18.71 -17.85
CA GLN A 149 -7.97 -19.91 -17.25
C GLN A 149 -9.50 -19.77 -17.06
N ILE A 150 -9.98 -18.60 -16.67
CA ILE A 150 -11.42 -18.33 -16.59
C ILE A 150 -12.06 -18.36 -17.98
N ARG A 151 -11.42 -17.77 -19.01
CA ARG A 151 -11.90 -17.80 -20.41
C ARG A 151 -12.00 -19.23 -20.93
N ALA A 152 -11.04 -20.08 -20.60
CA ALA A 152 -11.06 -21.51 -21.00
C ALA A 152 -12.24 -22.30 -20.40
N LEU A 153 -12.85 -21.79 -19.32
CA LEU A 153 -14.06 -22.40 -18.74
C LEU A 153 -15.36 -21.92 -19.40
N HIS A 154 -15.28 -21.15 -20.50
CA HIS A 154 -16.46 -20.56 -21.18
C HIS A 154 -17.50 -21.62 -21.56
N ASP A 155 -17.08 -22.77 -22.06
CA ASP A 155 -17.98 -23.86 -22.50
C ASP A 155 -18.84 -24.42 -21.35
N ARG A 156 -18.41 -24.20 -20.10
CA ARG A 156 -19.15 -24.61 -18.88
C ARG A 156 -20.12 -23.56 -18.37
N LYS A 157 -20.23 -22.41 -19.06
CA LYS A 157 -21.09 -21.29 -18.64
C LYS A 157 -22.55 -21.72 -18.45
N SER A 158 -23.12 -22.43 -19.45
CA SER A 158 -24.52 -22.89 -19.41
C SER A 158 -24.79 -23.85 -18.24
N SER A 159 -23.84 -24.75 -17.96
CA SER A 159 -23.95 -25.68 -16.81
C SER A 159 -23.87 -24.93 -15.48
N LEU A 160 -23.07 -23.87 -15.39
CA LEU A 160 -22.96 -23.02 -14.20
C LEU A 160 -24.21 -22.18 -13.98
N GLN A 161 -24.81 -21.66 -15.06
CA GLN A 161 -26.09 -20.94 -15.02
C GLN A 161 -27.20 -21.86 -14.49
N LEU A 162 -27.34 -23.05 -15.07
CA LEU A 162 -28.32 -24.04 -14.60
C LEU A 162 -28.13 -24.38 -13.13
N LEU A 163 -26.90 -24.57 -12.68
CA LEU A 163 -26.60 -24.86 -11.28
C LEU A 163 -26.97 -23.68 -10.37
N SER A 164 -26.66 -22.45 -10.80
CA SER A 164 -27.03 -21.23 -10.07
C SER A 164 -28.54 -21.10 -9.92
N ASP A 165 -29.28 -21.32 -11.02
CA ASP A 165 -30.74 -21.26 -11.02
C ASP A 165 -31.36 -22.35 -10.11
N TYR A 166 -30.83 -23.56 -10.15
CA TYR A 166 -31.23 -24.64 -9.25
C TYR A 166 -31.09 -24.24 -7.78
N PHE A 167 -29.94 -23.74 -7.37
CA PHE A 167 -29.72 -23.34 -5.99
C PHE A 167 -30.53 -22.11 -5.59
N ARG A 168 -30.74 -21.15 -6.50
CA ARG A 168 -31.60 -19.99 -6.27
C ARG A 168 -33.04 -20.41 -5.99
N ILE A 169 -33.60 -21.25 -6.85
CA ILE A 169 -34.97 -21.77 -6.68
C ILE A 169 -35.07 -22.57 -5.37
N ARG A 170 -34.07 -23.37 -5.06
CA ARG A 170 -34.02 -24.13 -3.81
C ARG A 170 -33.96 -23.22 -2.57
N ALA A 171 -33.16 -22.15 -2.61
CA ALA A 171 -33.08 -21.17 -1.53
C ALA A 171 -34.41 -20.46 -1.34
N GLN A 172 -35.05 -19.98 -2.42
CA GLN A 172 -36.38 -19.38 -2.38
C GLN A 172 -37.42 -20.32 -1.78
N LYS A 173 -37.39 -21.61 -2.17
CA LYS A 173 -38.29 -22.61 -1.57
C LYS A 173 -38.11 -22.71 -0.07
N TYR A 174 -36.89 -22.75 0.44
CA TYR A 174 -36.66 -22.83 1.89
C TYR A 174 -37.04 -21.51 2.61
N GLU A 175 -36.80 -20.37 1.97
CA GLU A 175 -37.25 -19.07 2.49
C GLU A 175 -38.77 -19.01 2.65
N VAL A 176 -39.52 -19.41 1.62
CA VAL A 176 -40.97 -19.50 1.67
C VAL A 176 -41.43 -20.48 2.74
N LEU A 177 -40.83 -21.67 2.83
CA LEU A 177 -41.13 -22.65 3.86
C LEU A 177 -40.88 -22.11 5.28
N GLY A 178 -39.85 -21.29 5.46
CA GLY A 178 -39.56 -20.63 6.74
C GLY A 178 -40.56 -19.54 7.13
N GLN A 179 -41.29 -18.97 6.16
CA GLN A 179 -42.36 -17.97 6.39
C GLN A 179 -43.72 -18.58 6.64
N LEU A 180 -43.92 -19.85 6.28
CA LEU A 180 -45.20 -20.55 6.51
C LEU A 180 -45.38 -20.86 7.98
N ARG A 181 -46.60 -20.59 8.48
CA ARG A 181 -47.02 -21.04 9.79
C ARG A 181 -47.24 -22.55 9.74
N GLN A 182 -46.56 -23.27 10.60
CA GLN A 182 -46.63 -24.75 10.66
C GLN A 182 -46.82 -25.25 12.09
N SER A 183 -47.50 -26.38 12.22
CA SER A 183 -47.51 -27.24 13.42
C SER A 183 -46.71 -28.51 13.14
N GLU A 184 -46.62 -29.42 14.08
CA GLU A 184 -45.87 -30.70 13.91
C GLU A 184 -46.32 -31.51 12.68
N SER A 185 -47.58 -31.40 12.26
CA SER A 185 -48.17 -32.23 11.20
C SER A 185 -48.89 -31.45 10.08
N THR A 186 -49.00 -30.10 10.19
CA THR A 186 -49.76 -29.29 9.22
C THR A 186 -49.04 -27.96 8.95
N PHE A 187 -49.23 -27.42 7.73
CA PHE A 187 -48.80 -26.07 7.36
C PHE A 187 -49.98 -25.28 6.79
N PHE A 188 -49.96 -23.96 6.96
CA PHE A 188 -51.01 -23.05 6.50
C PHE A 188 -50.45 -22.19 5.35
N VAL A 189 -51.19 -22.18 4.23
CA VAL A 189 -50.94 -21.28 3.10
C VAL A 189 -52.18 -20.43 2.89
N THR A 190 -51.99 -19.10 2.91
CA THR A 190 -53.02 -18.16 2.52
C THR A 190 -52.71 -17.60 1.14
N GLY A 191 -53.67 -17.63 0.23
CA GLY A 191 -53.60 -17.07 -1.13
C GLY A 191 -54.85 -16.34 -1.50
N TYR A 192 -54.75 -15.49 -2.51
CA TYR A 192 -55.92 -14.83 -3.13
C TYR A 192 -56.29 -15.60 -4.38
N LEU A 193 -57.59 -15.81 -4.58
CA LEU A 193 -58.20 -16.37 -5.81
C LEU A 193 -58.41 -15.26 -6.80
#